data_3caa682bd380d16fd0c7dbb3e4d9cf1c
#
_entry.id   3caa682bd380d16fd0c7dbb3e4d9cf1c
#
_cell.length_a   1.000
_cell.length_b   1.000
_cell.length_c   1.000
_cell.angle_alpha   90.00
_cell.angle_beta   90.00
_cell.angle_gamma   90.00
#
_symmetry.space_group_name_H-M   'P 1'
#
loop_
_entity.id
_entity.type
_entity.pdbx_description
1 polymer ?
#
loop_
_entity_poly.entity_id
_entity_poly.type
_entity_poly.pdbx_seq_one_letter_code
_entity_poly.pdbx_strand_id
1 'polypeptide(L)'
;MLITLFIITDLLLILFSLKYAWWYPKVSFNKTRIMMYHMISNQPKKGKKYGLRVTPEMFEKQLSYFKDNGWKFIKMSKLKDYENDTKVVAITFDDGYLDNYTQAFPLLKKYDACATL
;
A
#
# COMPACT_ATOMS: atom_id res chain seq x y z
N MET A 1 -31.37 -29.11 -19.07
CA MET A 1 -30.74 -29.25 -17.77
C MET A 1 -29.19 -29.14 -17.84
N LEU A 2 -28.49 -29.93 -18.64
CA LEU A 2 -27.05 -29.86 -18.83
C LEU A 2 -26.57 -28.49 -19.35
N ILE A 3 -27.22 -27.94 -20.39
CA ILE A 3 -26.86 -26.64 -21.00
C ILE A 3 -26.98 -25.49 -19.98
N THR A 4 -28.04 -25.51 -19.17
CA THR A 4 -28.22 -24.48 -18.11
C THR A 4 -27.15 -24.58 -17.03
N LEU A 5 -26.69 -25.79 -16.68
CA LEU A 5 -25.62 -26.00 -15.74
C LEU A 5 -24.28 -25.43 -16.29
N PHE A 6 -23.96 -25.68 -17.56
CA PHE A 6 -22.77 -25.11 -18.22
C PHE A 6 -22.80 -23.59 -18.22
N ILE A 7 -23.92 -22.97 -18.59
CA ILE A 7 -24.04 -21.50 -18.60
C ILE A 7 -23.80 -20.92 -17.19
N ILE A 8 -24.35 -21.56 -16.16
CA ILE A 8 -24.15 -21.10 -14.77
C ILE A 8 -22.68 -21.24 -14.33
N THR A 9 -22.02 -22.37 -14.67
CA THR A 9 -20.60 -22.56 -14.33
C THR A 9 -19.70 -21.56 -15.05
N ASP A 10 -19.93 -21.30 -16.33
CA ASP A 10 -19.17 -20.31 -17.10
C ASP A 10 -19.35 -18.90 -16.53
N LEU A 11 -20.58 -18.53 -16.19
CA LEU A 11 -20.85 -17.23 -15.56
C LEU A 11 -20.13 -17.08 -14.21
N LEU A 12 -20.12 -18.13 -13.38
CA LEU A 12 -19.40 -18.12 -12.12
C LEU A 12 -17.88 -18.02 -12.31
N LEU A 13 -17.33 -18.70 -13.31
CA LEU A 13 -15.91 -18.60 -13.66
C LEU A 13 -15.54 -17.21 -14.15
N ILE A 14 -16.38 -16.59 -14.98
CA ILE A 14 -16.19 -15.22 -15.44
C ILE A 14 -16.22 -14.24 -14.25
N LEU A 15 -17.21 -14.35 -13.38
CA LEU A 15 -17.33 -13.49 -12.19
C LEU A 15 -16.14 -13.68 -11.23
N PHE A 16 -15.70 -14.92 -11.02
CA PHE A 16 -14.49 -15.24 -10.25
C PHE A 16 -13.26 -14.60 -10.88
N SER A 17 -13.08 -14.76 -12.18
CA SER A 17 -11.99 -14.18 -12.95
C SER A 17 -11.98 -12.66 -12.84
N LEU A 18 -13.12 -11.98 -13.04
CA LEU A 18 -13.24 -10.53 -12.90
C LEU A 18 -12.89 -10.06 -11.47
N LYS A 19 -13.33 -10.80 -10.45
CA LYS A 19 -13.08 -10.46 -9.04
C LYS A 19 -11.61 -10.58 -8.66
N TYR A 20 -10.92 -11.62 -9.11
CA TYR A 20 -9.55 -11.90 -8.67
C TYR A 20 -8.49 -11.44 -9.66
N ALA A 21 -8.89 -11.05 -10.90
CA ALA A 21 -8.00 -10.51 -11.94
C ALA A 21 -6.66 -11.27 -12.05
N TRP A 22 -6.70 -12.60 -11.86
CA TRP A 22 -5.50 -13.45 -11.80
C TRP A 22 -4.68 -13.43 -13.10
N TRP A 23 -5.29 -13.06 -14.22
CA TRP A 23 -4.62 -12.85 -15.52
C TRP A 23 -3.95 -11.48 -15.64
N TYR A 24 -4.18 -10.55 -14.68
CA TYR A 24 -3.60 -9.23 -14.76
C TYR A 24 -2.08 -9.30 -14.61
N PRO A 25 -1.28 -8.65 -15.47
CA PRO A 25 0.15 -8.70 -15.37
C PRO A 25 0.59 -8.11 -14.03
N LYS A 26 1.30 -8.92 -13.25
CA LYS A 26 1.86 -8.46 -11.97
C LYS A 26 2.90 -7.39 -12.24
N VAL A 27 2.78 -6.25 -11.57
CA VAL A 27 3.83 -5.22 -11.60
C VAL A 27 5.13 -5.82 -11.05
N SER A 28 6.23 -5.61 -11.75
CA SER A 28 7.54 -6.11 -11.29
C SER A 28 7.78 -5.71 -9.84
N PHE A 29 8.23 -6.65 -9.03
CA PHE A 29 8.47 -6.46 -7.61
C PHE A 29 9.46 -5.31 -7.32
N ASN A 30 10.43 -5.12 -8.19
CA ASN A 30 11.50 -4.15 -8.00
C ASN A 30 11.20 -2.72 -8.51
N LYS A 31 10.02 -2.49 -9.11
CA LYS A 31 9.67 -1.14 -9.58
C LYS A 31 9.36 -0.20 -8.42
N THR A 32 9.56 1.09 -8.64
CA THR A 32 9.18 2.16 -7.71
C THR A 32 7.76 1.98 -7.17
N ARG A 33 7.59 2.19 -5.88
CA ARG A 33 6.31 2.14 -5.17
C ARG A 33 5.98 3.50 -4.58
N ILE A 34 4.70 3.85 -4.63
CA ILE A 34 4.16 4.99 -3.88
C ILE A 34 3.18 4.41 -2.86
N MET A 35 3.48 4.62 -1.58
CA MET A 35 2.66 4.15 -0.46
C MET A 35 1.92 5.34 0.12
N MET A 36 0.61 5.39 -0.10
CA MET A 36 -0.26 6.45 0.37
C MET A 36 -0.94 6.04 1.68
N TYR A 37 -0.85 6.89 2.67
CA TYR A 37 -1.48 6.72 3.98
C TYR A 37 -2.35 7.95 4.32
N HIS A 38 -3.28 7.76 5.26
CA HIS A 38 -4.07 8.85 5.85
C HIS A 38 -3.80 8.89 7.35
N MET A 39 -4.30 7.94 8.10
CA MET A 39 -4.19 7.90 9.56
C MET A 39 -3.32 6.73 10.03
N ILE A 40 -2.42 7.01 10.98
CA ILE A 40 -1.63 5.99 11.69
C ILE A 40 -2.08 5.95 13.14
N SER A 41 -3.06 5.10 13.46
CA SER A 41 -3.63 5.07 14.81
C SER A 41 -4.27 3.74 15.17
N ASN A 42 -4.35 3.45 16.48
CA ASN A 42 -5.02 2.29 17.08
C ASN A 42 -6.51 2.49 17.34
N GLN A 43 -7.14 3.51 16.77
CA GLN A 43 -8.56 3.81 16.97
C GLN A 43 -9.49 2.66 16.52
N PRO A 44 -10.69 2.55 17.13
CA PRO A 44 -11.57 1.39 16.94
C PRO A 44 -11.91 1.12 15.46
N LYS A 45 -12.02 -0.17 15.16
CA LYS A 45 -12.23 -0.75 13.82
C LYS A 45 -13.63 -0.49 13.21
N LYS A 46 -14.39 0.50 13.70
CA LYS A 46 -15.75 0.81 13.22
C LYS A 46 -15.89 2.27 12.83
N GLY A 47 -16.63 2.54 11.76
CA GLY A 47 -16.96 3.88 11.28
C GLY A 47 -16.52 4.14 9.83
N LYS A 48 -17.00 5.24 9.26
CA LYS A 48 -16.76 5.62 7.84
C LYS A 48 -15.28 5.74 7.45
N LYS A 49 -14.39 6.02 8.40
CA LYS A 49 -12.94 6.21 8.15
C LYS A 49 -12.09 4.97 8.50
N TYR A 50 -12.72 3.80 8.75
CA TYR A 50 -11.98 2.59 9.11
C TYR A 50 -10.94 2.17 8.06
N GLY A 51 -11.31 2.19 6.79
CA GLY A 51 -10.44 1.81 5.68
C GLY A 51 -9.25 2.75 5.43
N LEU A 52 -9.24 3.93 6.06
CA LEU A 52 -8.16 4.93 5.93
C LEU A 52 -7.12 4.83 7.06
N ARG A 53 -7.24 3.84 7.94
CA ARG A 53 -6.37 3.68 9.12
C ARG A 53 -5.43 2.50 8.96
N VAL A 54 -4.19 2.73 9.32
CA VAL A 54 -3.17 1.70 9.52
C VAL A 54 -2.68 1.82 10.96
N THR A 55 -2.53 0.69 11.67
CA THR A 55 -2.01 0.74 13.03
C THR A 55 -0.51 1.06 13.03
N PRO A 56 0.03 1.70 14.09
CA PRO A 56 1.47 1.97 14.21
C PRO A 56 2.31 0.71 14.02
N GLU A 57 1.87 -0.43 14.59
CA GLU A 57 2.59 -1.71 14.47
C GLU A 57 2.63 -2.23 13.03
N MET A 58 1.51 -2.05 12.28
CA MET A 58 1.47 -2.45 10.88
C MET A 58 2.31 -1.53 10.02
N PHE A 59 2.26 -0.22 10.28
CA PHE A 59 3.10 0.76 9.60
C PHE A 59 4.58 0.48 9.83
N GLU A 60 4.95 0.17 11.07
CA GLU A 60 6.31 -0.21 11.41
C GLU A 60 6.78 -1.47 10.68
N LYS A 61 5.95 -2.51 10.62
CA LYS A 61 6.25 -3.73 9.85
C LYS A 61 6.47 -3.44 8.36
N GLN A 62 5.72 -2.52 7.80
CA GLN A 62 5.90 -2.12 6.39
C GLN A 62 7.22 -1.37 6.18
N LEU A 63 7.59 -0.45 7.10
CA LEU A 63 8.89 0.24 7.04
C LEU A 63 10.06 -0.74 7.17
N SER A 64 10.01 -1.64 8.15
CA SER A 64 11.00 -2.70 8.34
C SER A 64 11.14 -3.55 7.07
N TYR A 65 10.03 -4.01 6.50
CA TYR A 65 10.04 -4.78 5.27
C TYR A 65 10.79 -4.07 4.13
N PHE A 66 10.52 -2.79 3.90
CA PHE A 66 11.22 -2.04 2.86
C PHE A 66 12.72 -1.90 3.18
N LYS A 67 13.06 -1.54 4.41
CA LYS A 67 14.46 -1.39 4.85
C LYS A 67 15.23 -2.70 4.70
N ASP A 68 14.69 -3.80 5.22
CA ASP A 68 15.34 -5.12 5.25
C ASP A 68 15.51 -5.73 3.86
N ASN A 69 14.64 -5.35 2.91
CA ASN A 69 14.72 -5.78 1.52
C ASN A 69 15.51 -4.80 0.61
N GLY A 70 16.21 -3.83 1.19
CA GLY A 70 17.09 -2.92 0.46
C GLY A 70 16.36 -1.88 -0.39
N TRP A 71 15.14 -1.48 0.02
CA TRP A 71 14.42 -0.38 -0.62
C TRP A 71 14.94 0.97 -0.14
N LYS A 72 15.02 1.92 -1.05
CA LYS A 72 15.42 3.30 -0.78
C LYS A 72 14.18 4.16 -0.58
N PHE A 73 14.10 4.84 0.56
CA PHE A 73 13.05 5.83 0.83
C PHE A 73 13.40 7.15 0.19
N ILE A 74 12.47 7.71 -0.59
CA ILE A 74 12.62 9.01 -1.25
C ILE A 74 11.42 9.91 -0.99
N LYS A 75 11.61 11.22 -1.10
CA LYS A 75 10.51 12.19 -1.15
C LYS A 75 9.82 12.16 -2.51
N MET A 76 8.51 12.42 -2.57
CA MET A 76 7.77 12.50 -3.84
C MET A 76 8.38 13.48 -4.84
N SER A 77 8.91 14.61 -4.36
CA SER A 77 9.59 15.60 -5.22
C SER A 77 10.80 15.07 -5.97
N LYS A 78 11.35 13.93 -5.51
CA LYS A 78 12.52 13.28 -6.11
C LYS A 78 12.17 12.09 -7.00
N LEU A 79 10.89 11.81 -7.21
CA LEU A 79 10.45 10.63 -7.94
C LEU A 79 11.05 10.53 -9.35
N LYS A 80 11.13 11.66 -10.06
CA LYS A 80 11.73 11.71 -11.41
C LYS A 80 13.20 11.35 -11.46
N ASP A 81 13.96 11.69 -10.40
CA ASP A 81 15.39 11.41 -10.32
C ASP A 81 15.66 9.89 -10.21
N TYR A 82 14.62 9.10 -9.85
CA TYR A 82 14.69 7.65 -9.62
C TYR A 82 13.78 6.84 -10.56
N GLU A 83 13.37 7.41 -11.69
CA GLU A 83 12.41 6.76 -12.61
C GLU A 83 12.89 5.40 -13.14
N ASN A 84 14.21 5.27 -13.33
CA ASN A 84 14.84 4.03 -13.81
C ASN A 84 15.42 3.16 -12.69
N ASP A 85 15.30 3.58 -11.44
CA ASP A 85 15.81 2.84 -10.30
C ASP A 85 14.88 1.72 -9.90
N THR A 86 15.46 0.68 -9.32
CA THR A 86 14.73 -0.45 -8.73
C THR A 86 14.66 -0.30 -7.21
N LYS A 87 13.62 -0.86 -6.61
CA LYS A 87 13.43 -0.86 -5.14
C LYS A 87 13.44 0.54 -4.51
N VAL A 88 12.72 1.45 -5.10
CA VAL A 88 12.51 2.80 -4.58
C VAL A 88 11.08 2.93 -4.08
N VAL A 89 10.90 3.52 -2.89
CA VAL A 89 9.59 3.75 -2.28
C VAL A 89 9.45 5.20 -1.82
N ALA A 90 8.36 5.84 -2.24
CA ALA A 90 7.91 7.12 -1.73
C ALA A 90 6.72 6.90 -0.79
N ILE A 91 6.74 7.56 0.36
CA ILE A 91 5.64 7.53 1.33
C ILE A 91 4.94 8.88 1.29
N THR A 92 3.62 8.87 1.19
CA THR A 92 2.78 10.08 1.27
C THR A 92 1.74 9.96 2.37
N PHE A 93 1.40 11.07 2.98
CA PHE A 93 0.29 11.19 3.92
C PHE A 93 -0.68 12.25 3.41
N ASP A 94 -1.94 11.87 3.31
CA ASP A 94 -3.02 12.77 2.92
C ASP A 94 -3.74 13.32 4.16
N ASP A 95 -4.41 14.47 3.99
CA ASP A 95 -5.25 15.14 5.00
C ASP A 95 -4.52 15.73 6.23
N GLY A 96 -3.21 15.51 6.41
CA GLY A 96 -2.43 16.14 7.50
C GLY A 96 -2.94 15.83 8.92
N TYR A 97 -3.31 14.56 9.20
CA TYR A 97 -3.77 14.16 10.53
C TYR A 97 -2.65 14.28 11.59
N LEU A 98 -3.03 14.67 12.81
CA LEU A 98 -2.09 14.81 13.92
C LEU A 98 -1.30 13.52 14.23
N ASP A 99 -1.91 12.35 13.99
CA ASP A 99 -1.26 11.06 14.20
C ASP A 99 -0.10 10.79 13.22
N ASN A 100 -0.06 11.49 12.09
CA ASN A 100 1.10 11.46 11.19
C ASN A 100 2.35 12.02 11.87
N TYR A 101 2.18 13.04 12.72
CA TYR A 101 3.27 13.58 13.53
C TYR A 101 3.54 12.76 14.80
N THR A 102 2.49 12.39 15.54
CA THR A 102 2.65 11.77 16.86
C THR A 102 2.96 10.27 16.80
N GLN A 103 2.54 9.58 15.74
CA GLN A 103 2.71 8.12 15.58
C GLN A 103 3.63 7.76 14.41
N ALA A 104 3.41 8.34 13.22
CA ALA A 104 4.20 7.94 12.05
C ALA A 104 5.61 8.55 12.06
N PHE A 105 5.78 9.82 12.42
CA PHE A 105 7.08 10.48 12.36
C PHE A 105 8.17 9.83 13.23
N PRO A 106 7.91 9.39 14.48
CA PRO A 106 8.91 8.65 15.26
C PRO A 106 9.37 7.35 14.57
N LEU A 107 8.44 6.64 13.92
CA LEU A 107 8.74 5.41 13.17
C LEU A 107 9.55 5.70 11.90
N LEU A 108 9.18 6.74 11.16
CA LEU A 108 9.98 7.19 10.01
C LEU A 108 11.42 7.49 10.41
N LYS A 109 11.63 8.20 11.51
CA LYS A 109 12.99 8.48 12.05
C LYS A 109 13.73 7.19 12.42
N LYS A 110 13.06 6.24 13.08
CA LYS A 110 13.65 4.95 13.48
C LYS A 110 14.20 4.18 12.27
N TYR A 111 13.52 4.22 11.15
CA TYR A 111 13.90 3.48 9.93
C TYR A 111 14.68 4.32 8.92
N ASP A 112 15.06 5.55 9.27
CA ASP A 112 15.71 6.50 8.35
C ASP A 112 14.90 6.68 7.06
N ALA A 113 13.58 6.72 7.22
CA ALA A 113 12.62 6.88 6.14
C ALA A 113 12.16 8.33 6.05
N CYS A 114 11.86 8.79 4.84
CA CYS A 114 11.25 10.10 4.61
C CYS A 114 9.84 9.93 4.03
N ALA A 115 9.00 10.93 4.27
CA ALA A 115 7.66 11.01 3.72
C ALA A 115 7.36 12.42 3.19
N THR A 116 6.29 12.54 2.46
CA THR A 116 5.73 13.81 1.95
C THR A 116 4.32 13.95 2.48
N LEU A 117 3.95 15.14 2.99
CA LEU A 117 2.59 15.55 3.33
C LEU A 117 2.04 16.42 2.22
#